data_7d6d53404f7a4e45bb91e78f27e201f2
#
_entry.id   7d6d53404f7a4e45bb91e78f27e201f2
#
_cell.length_a   1.000
_cell.length_b   1.000
_cell.length_c   1.000
_cell.angle_alpha   90.00
_cell.angle_beta   90.00
_cell.angle_gamma   90.00
#
_symmetry.space_group_name_H-M   'P 1'
#
loop_
_entity.id
_entity.type
_entity.pdbx_description
1 polymer ?
#
loop_
_entity_poly.entity_id
_entity_poly.type
_entity_poly.pdbx_seq_one_letter_code
_entity_poly.pdbx_strand_id
1 'polypeptide(L)'
;TSRCSSAASDVYKRQLKHPDPAPFWVAAGDGKGKERTRRMFIEAARWADDAKFTGHDRPTWHTARWTIIADDAPPEAKALIEARGDKPLGNALEALRLNATIIANPESKPEERALALSWMMHIMGDIHQPLHGSDLVSKDFPSGNAAGTLAYVWDPLRDSAMPLHLLWDSNTRRSTKLEDVDGYAQEIMEQYPRSSLPELAAFEGPEDFEKWARESHQVAVDWAYDIEAIPDPNLDADSDRVIANMMKYILEGISPVDEAPAVPDEYWEKLQEVAPRRMALAGYRIADIILSAADRLDAERTLSGKVLDAMQRHGPTN
;
A
#
# COMPACT_ATOMS: atom_id res chain seq x y z
N THR A 1 18.82 9.01 16.90
CA THR A 1 19.40 8.40 15.68
C THR A 1 19.31 6.87 15.66
N SER A 2 19.29 6.18 16.82
CA SER A 2 19.32 4.70 16.84
C SER A 2 17.96 4.00 16.66
N ARG A 3 16.82 4.68 16.78
CA ARG A 3 15.50 4.04 16.82
C ARG A 3 14.87 3.75 15.45
N CYS A 4 15.12 4.60 14.45
CA CYS A 4 14.57 4.38 13.10
C CYS A 4 15.33 3.30 12.32
N SER A 5 16.66 3.21 12.48
CA SER A 5 17.44 2.13 11.86
C SER A 5 17.10 0.76 12.44
N SER A 6 16.61 0.68 13.69
CA SER A 6 16.23 -0.59 14.29
C SER A 6 14.91 -1.14 13.70
N ALA A 7 13.93 -0.29 13.42
CA ALA A 7 12.63 -0.73 12.91
C ALA A 7 12.73 -1.30 11.48
N ALA A 8 13.38 -0.57 10.58
CA ALA A 8 13.61 -1.04 9.22
C ALA A 8 14.54 -2.26 9.16
N SER A 9 15.60 -2.28 10.01
CA SER A 9 16.46 -3.45 10.20
C SER A 9 15.69 -4.67 10.75
N ASP A 10 14.68 -4.45 11.59
CA ASP A 10 13.85 -5.53 12.13
C ASP A 10 12.89 -6.12 11.10
N VAL A 11 12.34 -5.29 10.20
CA VAL A 11 11.55 -5.75 9.04
C VAL A 11 12.42 -6.63 8.14
N TYR A 12 13.59 -6.17 7.74
CA TYR A 12 14.52 -6.95 6.91
C TYR A 12 14.99 -8.25 7.57
N LYS A 13 15.31 -8.22 8.86
CA LYS A 13 15.70 -9.43 9.63
C LYS A 13 14.53 -10.43 9.72
N ARG A 14 13.28 -9.95 9.74
CA ARG A 14 12.09 -10.81 9.68
C ARG A 14 11.94 -11.44 8.30
N GLN A 15 12.13 -10.68 7.21
CA GLN A 15 12.11 -11.19 5.84
C GLN A 15 13.09 -12.36 5.65
N LEU A 16 14.31 -12.24 6.21
CA LEU A 16 15.30 -13.30 6.16
C LEU A 16 14.96 -14.54 7.00
N LYS A 17 14.15 -14.37 8.06
CA LYS A 17 13.81 -15.45 8.99
C LYS A 17 12.52 -16.18 8.65
N HIS A 18 11.62 -15.55 7.92
CA HIS A 18 10.24 -16.04 7.72
C HIS A 18 9.77 -15.83 6.28
N PRO A 19 10.27 -16.63 5.32
CA PRO A 19 9.84 -16.53 3.92
C PRO A 19 8.42 -17.05 3.68
N ASP A 20 7.75 -17.62 4.67
CA ASP A 20 6.48 -18.34 4.54
C ASP A 20 5.29 -17.50 5.07
N PRO A 21 4.09 -17.54 4.45
CA PRO A 21 2.89 -16.79 4.91
C PRO A 21 2.36 -17.17 6.29
N ALA A 22 2.82 -18.27 6.89
CA ALA A 22 2.47 -18.66 8.26
C ALA A 22 2.96 -17.70 9.40
N PRO A 23 3.91 -16.80 9.19
CA PRO A 23 4.51 -15.99 10.27
C PRO A 23 3.58 -15.03 10.99
N PHE A 24 2.52 -14.51 10.36
CA PHE A 24 1.62 -13.60 11.08
C PHE A 24 0.80 -14.30 12.17
N TRP A 25 0.62 -15.61 12.10
CA TRP A 25 0.06 -16.40 13.19
C TRP A 25 1.01 -16.46 14.39
N VAL A 26 2.30 -16.57 14.12
CA VAL A 26 3.36 -16.59 15.14
C VAL A 26 3.60 -15.19 15.68
N ALA A 27 3.62 -14.16 14.83
CA ALA A 27 3.79 -12.77 15.24
C ALA A 27 2.64 -12.25 16.10
N ALA A 28 1.41 -12.75 15.91
CA ALA A 28 0.27 -12.46 16.76
C ALA A 28 0.44 -12.97 18.21
N GLY A 29 1.41 -13.85 18.44
CA GLY A 29 1.74 -14.36 19.77
C GLY A 29 0.64 -15.16 20.43
N ASP A 30 0.75 -15.33 21.76
CA ASP A 30 -0.19 -16.09 22.58
C ASP A 30 -1.45 -15.31 22.99
N GLY A 31 -1.69 -14.13 22.41
CA GLY A 31 -2.89 -13.33 22.62
C GLY A 31 -4.16 -14.15 22.38
N LYS A 32 -5.25 -13.87 23.13
CA LYS A 32 -6.51 -14.59 23.00
C LYS A 32 -7.63 -13.66 22.50
N GLY A 33 -8.63 -14.25 21.84
CA GLY A 33 -9.84 -13.55 21.43
C GLY A 33 -9.59 -12.38 20.47
N LYS A 34 -10.29 -11.28 20.67
CA LYS A 34 -10.28 -10.11 19.77
C LYS A 34 -8.90 -9.46 19.61
N GLU A 35 -8.09 -9.44 20.66
CA GLU A 35 -6.75 -8.85 20.63
C GLU A 35 -5.82 -9.64 19.70
N ARG A 36 -5.82 -10.97 19.78
CA ARG A 36 -5.07 -11.83 18.88
C ARG A 36 -5.50 -11.62 17.42
N THR A 37 -6.81 -11.59 17.18
CA THR A 37 -7.34 -11.35 15.83
C THR A 37 -6.85 -10.00 15.30
N ARG A 38 -6.92 -8.94 16.10
CA ARG A 38 -6.43 -7.61 15.70
C ARG A 38 -4.94 -7.61 15.34
N ARG A 39 -4.10 -8.23 16.17
CA ARG A 39 -2.66 -8.37 15.87
C ARG A 39 -2.41 -9.13 14.57
N MET A 40 -3.17 -10.20 14.34
CA MET A 40 -3.08 -10.96 13.08
C MET A 40 -3.41 -10.10 11.87
N PHE A 41 -4.43 -9.26 11.94
CA PHE A 41 -4.78 -8.34 10.85
C PHE A 41 -3.67 -7.31 10.60
N ILE A 42 -3.08 -6.74 11.63
CA ILE A 42 -1.96 -5.78 11.51
C ILE A 42 -0.76 -6.43 10.84
N GLU A 43 -0.36 -7.62 11.28
CA GLU A 43 0.77 -8.35 10.70
C GLU A 43 0.46 -8.82 9.26
N ALA A 44 -0.77 -9.25 8.99
CA ALA A 44 -1.21 -9.67 7.67
C ALA A 44 -1.20 -8.50 6.66
N ALA A 45 -1.62 -7.31 7.07
CA ALA A 45 -1.60 -6.13 6.22
C ALA A 45 -0.18 -5.71 5.81
N ARG A 46 0.83 -5.96 6.67
CA ARG A 46 2.23 -5.66 6.39
C ARG A 46 2.95 -6.78 5.64
N TRP A 47 2.44 -8.00 5.71
CA TRP A 47 3.12 -9.21 5.26
C TRP A 47 3.59 -9.15 3.80
N ALA A 48 2.89 -8.47 2.90
CA ALA A 48 3.27 -8.38 1.50
C ALA A 48 4.68 -7.79 1.28
N ASP A 49 5.07 -6.81 2.11
CA ASP A 49 6.44 -6.29 2.11
C ASP A 49 7.45 -7.28 2.70
N ASP A 50 7.05 -8.06 3.70
CA ASP A 50 7.88 -9.12 4.27
C ASP A 50 8.05 -10.30 3.31
N ALA A 51 7.16 -10.45 2.31
CA ALA A 51 7.22 -11.52 1.30
C ALA A 51 8.21 -11.25 0.15
N LYS A 52 8.85 -10.08 0.11
CA LYS A 52 9.87 -9.74 -0.90
C LYS A 52 10.96 -10.83 -0.96
N PHE A 53 11.38 -11.15 -2.17
CA PHE A 53 12.38 -12.21 -2.47
C PHE A 53 11.92 -13.64 -2.14
N THR A 54 10.64 -13.86 -1.88
CA THR A 54 10.06 -15.20 -1.71
C THR A 54 9.25 -15.61 -2.94
N GLY A 55 8.73 -16.84 -2.97
CA GLY A 55 7.79 -17.28 -4.01
C GLY A 55 6.46 -16.51 -4.03
N HIS A 56 6.19 -15.73 -2.99
CA HIS A 56 5.00 -14.88 -2.86
C HIS A 56 5.24 -13.42 -3.23
N ASP A 57 6.47 -13.05 -3.57
CA ASP A 57 6.81 -11.69 -4.02
C ASP A 57 6.06 -11.31 -5.29
N ARG A 58 5.45 -10.14 -5.28
CA ARG A 58 4.67 -9.58 -6.41
C ARG A 58 4.99 -8.09 -6.57
N PRO A 59 6.19 -7.73 -7.00
CA PRO A 59 6.65 -6.33 -6.98
C PRO A 59 5.75 -5.38 -7.79
N THR A 60 5.08 -5.86 -8.84
CA THR A 60 4.18 -5.04 -9.64
C THR A 60 2.80 -4.82 -9.02
N TRP A 61 2.46 -5.51 -7.92
CA TRP A 61 1.16 -5.40 -7.26
C TRP A 61 1.05 -4.19 -6.33
N HIS A 62 2.18 -3.59 -5.97
CA HIS A 62 2.23 -2.45 -5.03
C HIS A 62 1.80 -1.12 -5.65
N THR A 63 1.69 -1.00 -6.97
CA THR A 63 1.46 0.29 -7.61
C THR A 63 0.43 0.24 -8.74
N ALA A 64 -0.28 1.36 -8.93
CA ALA A 64 -1.09 1.68 -10.10
C ALA A 64 -0.82 3.13 -10.50
N ARG A 65 0.33 3.38 -11.17
CA ARG A 65 0.89 4.73 -11.37
C ARG A 65 0.48 5.33 -12.70
N TRP A 66 -0.25 6.43 -12.68
CA TRP A 66 -0.42 7.29 -13.84
C TRP A 66 0.75 8.26 -13.94
N THR A 67 1.14 8.57 -15.17
CA THR A 67 2.29 9.46 -15.39
C THR A 67 1.86 10.91 -15.32
N ILE A 68 2.54 11.68 -14.49
CA ILE A 68 2.51 13.14 -14.47
C ILE A 68 3.60 13.63 -15.42
N ILE A 69 3.24 14.48 -16.36
CA ILE A 69 4.17 15.03 -17.36
C ILE A 69 4.44 16.48 -17.00
N ALA A 70 5.66 16.78 -16.56
CA ALA A 70 6.08 18.14 -16.31
C ALA A 70 6.20 18.95 -17.60
N ASP A 71 6.10 20.27 -17.51
CA ASP A 71 6.22 21.16 -18.68
C ASP A 71 7.56 21.02 -19.40
N ASP A 72 8.62 20.78 -18.64
CA ASP A 72 10.00 20.62 -19.12
C ASP A 72 10.35 19.18 -19.53
N ALA A 73 9.40 18.25 -19.51
CA ALA A 73 9.64 16.87 -19.94
C ALA A 73 10.07 16.79 -21.42
N PRO A 74 11.02 15.88 -21.76
CA PRO A 74 11.48 15.70 -23.12
C PRO A 74 10.34 15.36 -24.09
N PRO A 75 10.34 15.91 -25.34
CA PRO A 75 9.28 15.64 -26.30
C PRO A 75 9.10 14.17 -26.65
N GLU A 76 10.17 13.40 -26.71
CA GLU A 76 10.16 11.95 -26.95
C GLU A 76 9.49 11.19 -25.82
N ALA A 77 9.69 11.60 -24.56
CA ALA A 77 9.01 11.01 -23.41
C ALA A 77 7.51 11.32 -23.44
N LYS A 78 7.13 12.56 -23.77
CA LYS A 78 5.71 12.95 -23.96
C LYS A 78 5.04 12.08 -25.02
N ALA A 79 5.67 11.89 -26.18
CA ALA A 79 5.13 11.06 -27.25
C ALA A 79 4.93 9.59 -26.85
N LEU A 80 5.87 9.00 -26.09
CA LEU A 80 5.75 7.62 -25.59
C LEU A 80 4.60 7.48 -24.60
N ILE A 81 4.38 8.46 -23.72
CA ILE A 81 3.31 8.45 -22.75
C ILE A 81 1.96 8.59 -23.46
N GLU A 82 1.85 9.51 -24.41
CA GLU A 82 0.64 9.68 -25.23
C GLU A 82 0.28 8.39 -26.00
N ALA A 83 1.27 7.70 -26.56
CA ALA A 83 1.07 6.43 -27.24
C ALA A 83 0.60 5.30 -26.32
N ARG A 84 1.00 5.31 -25.05
CA ARG A 84 0.53 4.34 -24.02
C ARG A 84 -0.93 4.58 -23.63
N GLY A 85 -1.39 5.82 -23.70
CA GLY A 85 -2.71 6.25 -23.25
C GLY A 85 -2.85 6.26 -21.73
N ASP A 86 -4.09 6.32 -21.26
CA ASP A 86 -4.46 6.46 -19.84
C ASP A 86 -4.43 5.13 -19.07
N LYS A 87 -3.32 4.38 -19.19
CA LYS A 87 -3.12 3.14 -18.47
C LYS A 87 -2.07 3.33 -17.38
N PRO A 88 -2.35 2.90 -16.13
CA PRO A 88 -1.36 2.97 -15.06
C PRO A 88 -0.22 1.96 -15.28
N LEU A 89 0.95 2.26 -14.73
CA LEU A 89 2.04 1.33 -14.57
C LEU A 89 1.85 0.53 -13.28
N GLY A 90 2.18 -0.77 -13.32
CA GLY A 90 1.94 -1.69 -12.21
C GLY A 90 0.59 -2.40 -12.33
N ASN A 91 0.33 -3.35 -11.45
CA ASN A 91 -0.80 -4.29 -11.53
C ASN A 91 -1.63 -4.30 -10.23
N ALA A 92 -1.58 -3.23 -9.42
CA ALA A 92 -2.32 -3.17 -8.15
C ALA A 92 -3.85 -3.34 -8.36
N LEU A 93 -4.40 -2.74 -9.42
CA LEU A 93 -5.83 -2.81 -9.70
C LEU A 93 -6.28 -4.22 -10.07
N GLU A 94 -5.53 -4.92 -10.93
CA GLU A 94 -5.78 -6.31 -11.28
C GLU A 94 -5.64 -7.23 -10.08
N ALA A 95 -4.61 -6.99 -9.26
CA ALA A 95 -4.40 -7.73 -8.02
C ALA A 95 -5.54 -7.55 -7.02
N LEU A 96 -6.06 -6.33 -6.86
CA LEU A 96 -7.22 -6.07 -6.01
C LEU A 96 -8.47 -6.81 -6.51
N ARG A 97 -8.76 -6.76 -7.82
CA ARG A 97 -9.89 -7.49 -8.43
C ARG A 97 -9.77 -9.00 -8.20
N LEU A 98 -8.57 -9.55 -8.42
CA LEU A 98 -8.29 -10.98 -8.20
C LEU A 98 -8.51 -11.36 -6.73
N ASN A 99 -7.89 -10.62 -5.80
CA ASN A 99 -7.98 -10.93 -4.39
C ASN A 99 -9.40 -10.76 -3.84
N ALA A 100 -10.15 -9.72 -4.27
CA ALA A 100 -11.55 -9.55 -3.91
C ALA A 100 -12.41 -10.75 -4.38
N THR A 101 -12.16 -11.25 -5.58
CA THR A 101 -12.83 -12.42 -6.10
C THR A 101 -12.55 -13.67 -5.26
N ILE A 102 -11.28 -13.92 -4.91
CA ILE A 102 -10.90 -15.07 -4.08
C ILE A 102 -11.53 -14.99 -2.68
N ILE A 103 -11.54 -13.81 -2.07
CA ILE A 103 -12.09 -13.61 -0.72
C ILE A 103 -13.60 -13.89 -0.71
N ALA A 104 -14.32 -13.42 -1.71
CA ALA A 104 -15.78 -13.57 -1.80
C ALA A 104 -16.25 -14.92 -2.36
N ASN A 105 -15.36 -15.75 -2.90
CA ASN A 105 -15.73 -17.04 -3.48
C ASN A 105 -15.87 -18.12 -2.38
N PRO A 106 -17.05 -18.75 -2.20
CA PRO A 106 -17.29 -19.79 -1.21
C PRO A 106 -16.42 -21.04 -1.41
N GLU A 107 -16.04 -21.34 -2.66
CA GLU A 107 -15.21 -22.48 -3.02
C GLU A 107 -13.72 -22.27 -2.77
N SER A 108 -13.29 -21.04 -2.48
CA SER A 108 -11.90 -20.76 -2.15
C SER A 108 -11.49 -21.42 -0.83
N LYS A 109 -10.31 -22.01 -0.83
CA LYS A 109 -9.77 -22.63 0.39
C LYS A 109 -9.43 -21.54 1.44
N PRO A 110 -9.50 -21.88 2.73
CA PRO A 110 -9.16 -20.94 3.80
C PRO A 110 -7.78 -20.28 3.63
N GLU A 111 -6.78 -21.05 3.18
CA GLU A 111 -5.40 -20.58 2.99
C GLU A 111 -5.31 -19.58 1.82
N GLU A 112 -6.00 -19.86 0.71
CA GLU A 112 -6.07 -18.97 -0.45
C GLU A 112 -6.76 -17.66 -0.08
N ARG A 113 -7.85 -17.76 0.68
CA ARG A 113 -8.59 -16.58 1.16
C ARG A 113 -7.79 -15.75 2.15
N ALA A 114 -7.04 -16.39 3.06
CA ALA A 114 -6.17 -15.69 4.00
C ALA A 114 -5.04 -14.93 3.29
N LEU A 115 -4.42 -15.56 2.29
CA LEU A 115 -3.38 -14.93 1.47
C LEU A 115 -3.95 -13.76 0.65
N ALA A 116 -5.10 -13.96 0.02
CA ALA A 116 -5.78 -12.93 -0.75
C ALA A 116 -6.19 -11.74 0.13
N LEU A 117 -6.61 -11.99 1.37
CA LEU A 117 -6.93 -10.93 2.33
C LEU A 117 -5.68 -10.13 2.74
N SER A 118 -4.55 -10.80 2.96
CA SER A 118 -3.27 -10.13 3.27
C SER A 118 -2.84 -9.21 2.14
N TRP A 119 -2.86 -9.70 0.91
CA TRP A 119 -2.56 -8.88 -0.27
C TRP A 119 -3.54 -7.73 -0.45
N MET A 120 -4.86 -7.98 -0.28
CA MET A 120 -5.85 -6.91 -0.43
C MET A 120 -5.62 -5.79 0.59
N MET A 121 -5.42 -6.10 1.87
CA MET A 121 -5.20 -5.10 2.90
C MET A 121 -3.95 -4.25 2.61
N HIS A 122 -2.87 -4.88 2.16
CA HIS A 122 -1.63 -4.21 1.80
C HIS A 122 -1.82 -3.27 0.60
N ILE A 123 -2.29 -3.81 -0.52
CA ILE A 123 -2.48 -3.04 -1.76
C ILE A 123 -3.46 -1.89 -1.55
N MET A 124 -4.50 -2.09 -0.72
CA MET A 124 -5.41 -1.00 -0.36
C MET A 124 -4.71 0.13 0.38
N GLY A 125 -3.74 -0.17 1.24
CA GLY A 125 -2.86 0.83 1.83
C GLY A 125 -2.05 1.56 0.75
N ASP A 126 -1.38 0.80 -0.10
CA ASP A 126 -0.54 1.30 -1.17
C ASP A 126 -1.28 2.25 -2.11
N ILE A 127 -2.42 1.85 -2.66
CA ILE A 127 -3.19 2.71 -3.60
C ILE A 127 -3.76 3.97 -2.95
N HIS A 128 -3.71 4.10 -1.62
CA HIS A 128 -4.08 5.32 -0.91
C HIS A 128 -2.87 6.23 -0.62
N GLN A 129 -1.64 5.77 -0.81
CA GLN A 129 -0.43 6.59 -0.76
C GLN A 129 -0.24 7.25 -2.15
N PRO A 130 -0.12 8.58 -2.23
CA PRO A 130 -0.14 9.32 -3.50
C PRO A 130 0.92 8.87 -4.52
N LEU A 131 2.12 8.54 -4.07
CA LEU A 131 3.21 8.16 -4.97
C LEU A 131 3.05 6.73 -5.52
N HIS A 132 2.35 5.82 -4.83
CA HIS A 132 1.98 4.53 -5.40
C HIS A 132 0.97 4.66 -6.56
N GLY A 133 0.29 5.82 -6.66
CA GLY A 133 -0.62 6.18 -7.75
C GLY A 133 0.02 6.99 -8.88
N SER A 134 1.31 7.34 -8.79
CA SER A 134 1.90 8.34 -9.69
C SER A 134 3.36 8.09 -10.02
N ASP A 135 3.78 8.60 -11.19
CA ASP A 135 5.16 8.63 -11.66
C ASP A 135 5.41 9.96 -12.37
N LEU A 136 6.45 10.69 -11.98
CA LEU A 136 6.76 12.00 -12.56
C LEU A 136 7.81 11.86 -13.66
N VAL A 137 7.47 12.38 -14.85
CA VAL A 137 8.40 12.54 -15.97
C VAL A 137 8.71 14.02 -16.17
N SER A 138 9.99 14.36 -16.13
CA SER A 138 10.53 15.72 -16.31
C SER A 138 11.87 15.64 -17.05
N LYS A 139 12.53 16.79 -17.26
CA LYS A 139 13.91 16.81 -17.79
C LYS A 139 14.89 16.06 -16.89
N ASP A 140 14.68 16.12 -15.55
CA ASP A 140 15.54 15.47 -14.56
C ASP A 140 15.18 13.99 -14.38
N PHE A 141 13.98 13.57 -14.80
CA PHE A 141 13.47 12.20 -14.75
C PHE A 141 12.85 11.81 -16.11
N PRO A 142 13.64 11.72 -17.20
CA PRO A 142 13.11 11.51 -18.55
C PRO A 142 12.41 10.16 -18.75
N SER A 143 12.74 9.17 -17.93
CA SER A 143 12.12 7.82 -17.93
C SER A 143 11.12 7.62 -16.78
N GLY A 144 10.84 8.66 -16.02
CA GLY A 144 10.06 8.61 -14.78
C GLY A 144 10.94 8.54 -13.52
N ASN A 145 10.37 8.95 -12.39
CA ASN A 145 11.09 8.99 -11.12
C ASN A 145 10.82 7.76 -10.23
N ALA A 146 10.27 6.70 -10.82
CA ALA A 146 9.93 5.43 -10.14
C ALA A 146 9.08 5.66 -8.86
N ALA A 147 7.96 6.38 -8.99
CA ALA A 147 7.09 6.72 -7.85
C ALA A 147 7.78 7.57 -6.78
N GLY A 148 8.74 8.40 -7.14
CA GLY A 148 9.52 9.21 -6.20
C GLY A 148 10.69 8.49 -5.54
N THR A 149 10.97 7.24 -5.89
CA THR A 149 12.15 6.51 -5.35
C THR A 149 13.48 7.04 -5.87
N LEU A 150 13.49 7.64 -7.04
CA LEU A 150 14.66 8.27 -7.66
C LEU A 150 14.78 9.76 -7.38
N ALA A 151 13.82 10.34 -6.64
CA ALA A 151 13.80 11.75 -6.24
C ALA A 151 14.16 11.86 -4.77
N TYR A 152 15.17 12.65 -4.43
CA TYR A 152 15.72 12.75 -3.08
C TYR A 152 15.45 14.11 -2.44
N VAL A 153 15.06 14.07 -1.18
CA VAL A 153 14.88 15.22 -0.27
C VAL A 153 15.67 14.99 1.02
N TRP A 154 15.89 16.05 1.80
CA TRP A 154 16.64 15.92 3.06
C TRP A 154 15.78 15.39 4.20
N ASP A 155 16.22 14.31 4.85
CA ASP A 155 15.63 13.80 6.09
C ASP A 155 16.33 14.41 7.31
N PRO A 156 15.75 15.40 7.99
CA PRO A 156 16.38 16.04 9.14
C PRO A 156 16.51 15.12 10.35
N LEU A 157 15.77 14.02 10.40
CA LEU A 157 15.83 13.04 11.50
C LEU A 157 17.04 12.12 11.39
N ARG A 158 17.50 11.84 10.16
CA ARG A 158 18.67 11.00 9.89
C ARG A 158 19.89 11.80 9.47
N ASP A 159 19.72 13.10 9.22
CA ASP A 159 20.77 13.97 8.69
C ASP A 159 21.36 13.41 7.38
N SER A 160 20.47 13.02 6.46
CA SER A 160 20.85 12.43 5.17
C SER A 160 19.73 12.57 4.14
N ALA A 161 20.09 12.52 2.85
CA ALA A 161 19.11 12.51 1.79
C ALA A 161 18.30 11.21 1.81
N MET A 162 16.99 11.29 1.55
CA MET A 162 16.06 10.16 1.49
C MET A 162 15.21 10.22 0.24
N PRO A 163 14.79 9.06 -0.32
CA PRO A 163 13.81 9.04 -1.38
C PRO A 163 12.49 9.70 -0.96
N LEU A 164 11.93 10.53 -1.83
CA LEU A 164 10.62 11.15 -1.62
C LEU A 164 9.52 10.11 -1.36
N HIS A 165 9.60 8.96 -2.03
CA HIS A 165 8.71 7.82 -1.77
C HIS A 165 8.72 7.42 -0.30
N LEU A 166 9.90 7.26 0.30
CA LEU A 166 10.03 6.90 1.71
C LEU A 166 9.58 8.00 2.68
N LEU A 167 9.63 9.26 2.27
CA LEU A 167 9.07 10.35 3.05
C LEU A 167 7.56 10.13 3.26
N TRP A 168 6.84 9.76 2.20
CA TRP A 168 5.41 9.49 2.25
C TRP A 168 5.08 8.18 2.98
N ASP A 169 5.82 7.10 2.75
CA ASP A 169 5.63 5.82 3.44
C ASP A 169 5.92 5.90 4.94
N SER A 170 6.91 6.69 5.34
CA SER A 170 7.37 6.76 6.73
C SER A 170 6.73 7.87 7.56
N ASN A 171 5.71 8.54 7.03
CA ASN A 171 4.99 9.59 7.74
C ASN A 171 4.18 9.09 8.96
N THR A 172 4.05 7.79 9.11
CA THR A 172 3.47 7.12 10.27
C THR A 172 4.47 7.07 11.39
N ARG A 173 4.62 8.08 12.25
CA ARG A 173 5.46 8.08 13.48
C ARG A 173 6.66 7.10 13.52
N ARG A 174 6.98 6.44 12.41
CA ARG A 174 8.12 5.50 12.18
C ARG A 174 8.29 4.47 13.29
N SER A 175 7.21 4.03 13.92
CA SER A 175 7.22 3.00 14.94
C SER A 175 6.64 1.68 14.43
N THR A 176 7.28 0.57 14.80
CA THR A 176 6.78 -0.80 14.56
C THR A 176 6.24 -1.44 15.84
N LYS A 177 6.19 -0.69 16.94
CA LYS A 177 5.60 -1.20 18.18
C LYS A 177 4.08 -1.19 18.05
N LEU A 178 3.46 -2.30 18.35
CA LEU A 178 2.01 -2.46 18.26
C LEU A 178 1.23 -1.36 19.01
N GLU A 179 1.71 -0.99 20.19
CA GLU A 179 1.10 0.05 21.03
C GLU A 179 1.11 1.42 20.36
N ASP A 180 2.21 1.78 19.69
CA ASP A 180 2.35 3.04 18.97
C ASP A 180 1.46 3.05 17.71
N VAL A 181 1.40 1.92 17.00
CA VAL A 181 0.53 1.74 15.81
C VAL A 181 -0.94 1.82 16.21
N ASP A 182 -1.32 1.16 17.30
CA ASP A 182 -2.68 1.19 17.83
C ASP A 182 -3.09 2.58 18.27
N GLY A 183 -2.23 3.28 19.01
CA GLY A 183 -2.49 4.65 19.45
C GLY A 183 -2.67 5.59 18.26
N TYR A 184 -1.81 5.48 17.25
CA TYR A 184 -1.90 6.30 16.06
C TYR A 184 -3.17 5.99 15.23
N ALA A 185 -3.53 4.73 15.10
CA ALA A 185 -4.78 4.35 14.42
C ALA A 185 -6.02 4.93 15.13
N GLN A 186 -6.03 4.96 16.47
CA GLN A 186 -7.11 5.59 17.23
C GLN A 186 -7.17 7.10 16.99
N GLU A 187 -6.03 7.80 17.05
CA GLU A 187 -5.95 9.22 16.76
C GLU A 187 -6.46 9.55 15.34
N ILE A 188 -6.08 8.76 14.34
CA ILE A 188 -6.58 8.91 12.96
C ILE A 188 -8.11 8.74 12.92
N MET A 189 -8.65 7.72 13.56
CA MET A 189 -10.10 7.48 13.58
C MET A 189 -10.88 8.57 14.32
N GLU A 190 -10.31 9.15 15.37
CA GLU A 190 -10.90 10.29 16.09
C GLU A 190 -10.86 11.57 15.25
N GLN A 191 -9.74 11.82 14.55
CA GLN A 191 -9.58 12.99 13.69
C GLN A 191 -10.43 12.92 12.41
N TYR A 192 -10.54 11.71 11.84
CA TYR A 192 -11.27 11.46 10.59
C TYR A 192 -12.35 10.39 10.79
N PRO A 193 -13.40 10.67 11.59
CA PRO A 193 -14.52 9.74 11.73
C PRO A 193 -15.21 9.56 10.37
N ARG A 194 -15.75 8.36 10.12
CA ARG A 194 -16.37 8.01 8.84
C ARG A 194 -17.35 9.08 8.30
N SER A 195 -18.12 9.69 9.20
CA SER A 195 -19.10 10.74 8.84
C SER A 195 -18.49 12.04 8.32
N SER A 196 -17.19 12.26 8.54
CA SER A 196 -16.47 13.46 8.08
C SER A 196 -15.78 13.25 6.72
N LEU A 197 -15.87 12.06 6.13
CA LEU A 197 -15.20 11.68 4.90
C LEU A 197 -16.22 11.48 3.77
N PRO A 198 -16.52 12.53 2.98
CA PRO A 198 -17.52 12.46 1.91
C PRO A 198 -17.15 11.49 0.77
N GLU A 199 -15.88 11.09 0.65
CA GLU A 199 -15.39 10.12 -0.33
C GLU A 199 -15.79 8.67 0.02
N LEU A 200 -16.29 8.43 1.24
CA LEU A 200 -16.75 7.11 1.67
C LEU A 200 -18.18 6.86 1.21
N ALA A 201 -18.34 6.62 -0.10
CA ALA A 201 -19.54 5.99 -0.63
C ALA A 201 -19.57 4.49 -0.30
N ALA A 202 -20.74 3.85 -0.46
CA ALA A 202 -20.85 2.41 -0.35
C ALA A 202 -19.94 1.71 -1.38
N PHE A 203 -19.29 0.62 -0.99
CA PHE A 203 -18.52 -0.21 -1.93
C PHE A 203 -19.49 -0.89 -2.90
N GLU A 204 -19.38 -0.54 -4.18
CA GLU A 204 -20.26 -1.05 -5.23
C GLU A 204 -19.62 -2.26 -5.96
N GLY A 205 -18.30 -2.32 -6.01
CA GLY A 205 -17.58 -3.40 -6.64
C GLY A 205 -16.15 -3.07 -7.05
N PRO A 206 -15.50 -3.96 -7.83
CA PRO A 206 -14.09 -3.83 -8.21
C PRO A 206 -13.74 -2.57 -9.00
N GLU A 207 -14.73 -1.90 -9.59
CA GLU A 207 -14.53 -0.64 -10.33
C GLU A 207 -14.15 0.53 -9.41
N ASP A 208 -14.47 0.44 -8.12
CA ASP A 208 -14.11 1.46 -7.14
C ASP A 208 -12.60 1.50 -6.87
N PHE A 209 -11.87 0.41 -7.09
CA PHE A 209 -10.42 0.38 -6.89
C PHE A 209 -9.70 1.40 -7.77
N GLU A 210 -10.11 1.52 -9.03
CA GLU A 210 -9.52 2.54 -9.92
C GLU A 210 -9.88 3.95 -9.49
N LYS A 211 -11.13 4.20 -9.08
CA LYS A 211 -11.54 5.52 -8.56
C LYS A 211 -10.67 5.94 -7.38
N TRP A 212 -10.45 5.02 -6.43
CA TRP A 212 -9.65 5.29 -5.22
C TRP A 212 -8.17 5.50 -5.52
N ALA A 213 -7.60 4.75 -6.45
CA ALA A 213 -6.23 4.97 -6.89
C ALA A 213 -6.07 6.31 -7.63
N ARG A 214 -7.06 6.72 -8.43
CA ARG A 214 -7.08 8.04 -9.08
C ARG A 214 -7.22 9.21 -8.11
N GLU A 215 -7.91 9.04 -6.99
CA GLU A 215 -7.91 10.04 -5.90
C GLU A 215 -6.48 10.25 -5.38
N SER A 216 -5.70 9.19 -5.20
CA SER A 216 -4.30 9.27 -4.76
C SER A 216 -3.41 9.91 -5.82
N HIS A 217 -3.64 9.56 -7.09
CA HIS A 217 -2.96 10.21 -8.20
C HIS A 217 -3.23 11.73 -8.21
N GLN A 218 -4.48 12.16 -8.01
CA GLN A 218 -4.80 13.58 -7.94
C GLN A 218 -4.10 14.28 -6.78
N VAL A 219 -4.01 13.63 -5.61
CA VAL A 219 -3.23 14.16 -4.48
C VAL A 219 -1.75 14.30 -4.83
N ALA A 220 -1.21 13.37 -5.63
CA ALA A 220 0.18 13.49 -6.07
C ALA A 220 0.39 14.66 -7.03
N VAL A 221 -0.56 14.89 -7.95
CA VAL A 221 -0.56 16.05 -8.85
C VAL A 221 -0.64 17.36 -8.07
N ASP A 222 -1.51 17.42 -7.07
CA ASP A 222 -1.79 18.66 -6.34
C ASP A 222 -0.73 18.98 -5.28
N TRP A 223 -0.06 17.94 -4.70
CA TRP A 223 0.76 18.13 -3.50
C TRP A 223 2.04 17.30 -3.43
N ALA A 224 2.02 15.99 -3.73
CA ALA A 224 3.15 15.14 -3.39
C ALA A 224 4.40 15.44 -4.24
N TYR A 225 4.21 15.96 -5.44
CA TYR A 225 5.29 16.42 -6.32
C TYR A 225 5.49 17.94 -6.31
N ASP A 226 4.80 18.66 -5.46
CA ASP A 226 5.03 20.11 -5.26
C ASP A 226 6.19 20.34 -4.27
N ILE A 227 7.34 19.79 -4.61
CA ILE A 227 8.56 19.86 -3.81
C ILE A 227 9.80 19.80 -4.71
N GLU A 228 10.82 20.59 -4.37
CA GLU A 228 12.11 20.45 -4.99
C GLU A 228 12.80 19.16 -4.52
N ALA A 229 13.25 18.35 -5.45
CA ALA A 229 13.94 17.10 -5.19
C ALA A 229 15.05 16.91 -6.24
N ILE A 230 16.16 16.29 -5.85
CA ILE A 230 17.25 16.00 -6.77
C ILE A 230 17.20 14.56 -7.25
N PRO A 231 17.63 14.28 -8.49
CA PRO A 231 17.64 12.95 -9.03
C PRO A 231 18.73 12.07 -8.40
N ASP A 232 18.47 10.75 -8.34
CA ASP A 232 19.52 9.75 -8.11
C ASP A 232 20.62 9.93 -9.19
N PRO A 233 21.89 10.02 -8.82
CA PRO A 233 22.99 10.18 -9.79
C PRO A 233 23.07 9.03 -10.81
N ASN A 234 22.31 7.98 -10.63
CA ASN A 234 22.28 6.77 -11.45
C ASN A 234 20.88 6.48 -11.98
N LEU A 235 20.24 7.45 -12.62
CA LEU A 235 18.87 7.35 -13.18
C LEU A 235 18.64 6.14 -14.11
N ASP A 236 19.69 5.66 -14.79
CA ASP A 236 19.63 4.49 -15.68
C ASP A 236 19.75 3.15 -14.91
N ALA A 237 19.72 3.19 -13.57
CA ALA A 237 19.80 2.01 -12.77
C ALA A 237 18.58 1.10 -13.03
N ASP A 238 18.85 -0.19 -13.15
CA ASP A 238 17.80 -1.20 -13.16
C ASP A 238 17.01 -1.22 -11.86
N SER A 239 15.86 -1.88 -11.86
CA SER A 239 14.98 -1.98 -10.68
C SER A 239 15.68 -2.56 -9.45
N ASP A 240 16.60 -3.51 -9.64
CA ASP A 240 17.30 -4.17 -8.54
C ASP A 240 18.23 -3.19 -7.81
N ARG A 241 18.87 -2.30 -8.54
CA ARG A 241 19.72 -1.25 -7.97
C ARG A 241 18.92 -0.19 -7.23
N VAL A 242 17.75 0.22 -7.77
CA VAL A 242 16.84 1.15 -7.10
C VAL A 242 16.39 0.55 -5.76
N ILE A 243 15.98 -0.71 -5.76
CA ILE A 243 15.60 -1.43 -4.54
C ILE A 243 16.79 -1.54 -3.58
N ALA A 244 17.98 -1.87 -4.07
CA ALA A 244 19.17 -1.99 -3.24
C ALA A 244 19.54 -0.66 -2.57
N ASN A 245 19.47 0.47 -3.27
CA ASN A 245 19.72 1.80 -2.72
C ASN A 245 18.67 2.16 -1.65
N MET A 246 17.41 1.91 -1.93
CA MET A 246 16.33 2.13 -0.97
C MET A 246 16.53 1.27 0.29
N MET A 247 16.86 -0.01 0.14
CA MET A 247 17.14 -0.92 1.25
C MET A 247 18.35 -0.49 2.06
N LYS A 248 19.40 -0.03 1.41
CA LYS A 248 20.60 0.48 2.07
C LYS A 248 20.30 1.73 2.91
N TYR A 249 19.49 2.64 2.36
CA TYR A 249 19.00 3.79 3.13
C TYR A 249 18.15 3.33 4.35
N ILE A 250 17.20 2.43 4.15
CA ILE A 250 16.33 1.94 5.23
C ILE A 250 17.15 1.27 6.35
N LEU A 251 18.12 0.44 6.00
CA LEU A 251 18.88 -0.38 6.96
C LEU A 251 20.02 0.38 7.64
N GLU A 252 20.74 1.17 6.87
CA GLU A 252 22.03 1.75 7.26
C GLU A 252 22.00 3.28 7.30
N GLY A 253 20.95 3.92 6.77
CA GLY A 253 20.87 5.37 6.62
C GLY A 253 21.79 5.91 5.52
N ILE A 254 22.29 5.03 4.63
CA ILE A 254 23.22 5.41 3.57
C ILE A 254 22.44 5.77 2.31
N SER A 255 22.56 7.00 1.87
CA SER A 255 22.02 7.52 0.63
C SER A 255 23.07 7.48 -0.50
N PRO A 256 22.65 7.28 -1.77
CA PRO A 256 23.52 7.50 -2.92
C PRO A 256 23.76 9.00 -3.20
N VAL A 257 23.11 9.87 -2.46
CA VAL A 257 23.11 11.33 -2.61
C VAL A 257 23.60 11.95 -1.30
N ASP A 258 24.63 12.79 -1.39
CA ASP A 258 25.26 13.40 -0.20
C ASP A 258 24.46 14.60 0.31
N GLU A 259 23.80 15.37 -0.59
CA GLU A 259 23.03 16.56 -0.27
C GLU A 259 21.71 16.55 -1.05
N ALA A 260 20.64 17.01 -0.44
CA ALA A 260 19.33 17.16 -1.07
C ALA A 260 18.61 18.40 -0.53
N PRO A 261 17.63 18.97 -1.25
CA PRO A 261 16.80 20.06 -0.76
C PRO A 261 16.09 19.70 0.55
N ALA A 262 16.05 20.66 1.47
CA ALA A 262 15.26 20.51 2.68
C ALA A 262 13.77 20.45 2.36
N VAL A 263 13.04 19.62 3.07
CA VAL A 263 11.58 19.60 2.98
C VAL A 263 11.03 20.88 3.63
N PRO A 264 10.30 21.75 2.91
CA PRO A 264 9.73 22.97 3.46
C PRO A 264 8.72 22.69 4.59
N ASP A 265 8.61 23.59 5.56
CA ASP A 265 7.65 23.45 6.67
C ASP A 265 6.20 23.34 6.16
N GLU A 266 5.82 24.13 5.15
CA GLU A 266 4.50 24.09 4.52
C GLU A 266 4.19 22.72 3.90
N TYR A 267 5.21 22.09 3.31
CA TYR A 267 5.06 20.73 2.78
C TYR A 267 4.88 19.71 3.90
N TRP A 268 5.62 19.85 5.01
CA TRP A 268 5.45 19.00 6.19
C TRP A 268 4.05 19.14 6.79
N GLU A 269 3.55 20.33 6.93
CA GLU A 269 2.20 20.58 7.44
C GLU A 269 1.15 19.91 6.55
N LYS A 270 1.30 20.04 5.23
CA LYS A 270 0.39 19.41 4.27
C LYS A 270 0.47 17.89 4.26
N LEU A 271 1.67 17.34 4.35
CA LEU A 271 1.89 15.90 4.48
C LEU A 271 1.18 15.34 5.73
N GLN A 272 1.29 16.04 6.87
CA GLN A 272 0.64 15.65 8.14
C GLN A 272 -0.89 15.78 8.10
N GLU A 273 -1.45 16.58 7.23
CA GLU A 273 -2.89 16.65 6.99
C GLU A 273 -3.36 15.52 6.08
N VAL A 274 -2.67 15.34 4.94
CA VAL A 274 -3.11 14.48 3.85
C VAL A 274 -2.92 12.99 4.18
N ALA A 275 -1.74 12.59 4.68
CA ALA A 275 -1.43 11.17 4.84
C ALA A 275 -2.33 10.47 5.87
N PRO A 276 -2.62 11.02 7.08
CA PRO A 276 -3.54 10.39 8.01
C PRO A 276 -4.95 10.25 7.45
N ARG A 277 -5.41 11.25 6.68
CA ARG A 277 -6.70 11.22 6.02
C ARG A 277 -6.80 10.10 4.98
N ARG A 278 -5.75 9.90 4.16
CA ARG A 278 -5.66 8.80 3.20
C ARG A 278 -5.64 7.44 3.90
N MET A 279 -4.96 7.33 5.04
CA MET A 279 -4.97 6.10 5.88
C MET A 279 -6.37 5.80 6.44
N ALA A 280 -7.11 6.82 6.89
CA ALA A 280 -8.49 6.65 7.35
C ALA A 280 -9.39 6.10 6.22
N LEU A 281 -9.30 6.69 5.01
CA LEU A 281 -10.03 6.23 3.83
C LEU A 281 -9.71 4.78 3.50
N ALA A 282 -8.42 4.40 3.48
CA ALA A 282 -7.99 3.02 3.24
C ALA A 282 -8.60 2.05 4.25
N GLY A 283 -8.52 2.38 5.55
CA GLY A 283 -9.03 1.54 6.61
C GLY A 283 -10.54 1.30 6.53
N TYR A 284 -11.33 2.37 6.30
CA TYR A 284 -12.78 2.23 6.15
C TYR A 284 -13.16 1.44 4.89
N ARG A 285 -12.48 1.66 3.77
CA ARG A 285 -12.72 0.96 2.52
C ARG A 285 -12.35 -0.53 2.61
N ILE A 286 -11.26 -0.88 3.30
CA ILE A 286 -10.91 -2.28 3.62
C ILE A 286 -12.03 -2.94 4.42
N ALA A 287 -12.54 -2.27 5.45
CA ALA A 287 -13.63 -2.79 6.26
C ALA A 287 -14.90 -3.05 5.41
N ASP A 288 -15.27 -2.13 4.51
CA ASP A 288 -16.43 -2.28 3.63
C ASP A 288 -16.29 -3.47 2.68
N ILE A 289 -15.10 -3.70 2.11
CA ILE A 289 -14.81 -4.85 1.25
C ILE A 289 -14.97 -6.16 2.02
N ILE A 290 -14.37 -6.23 3.23
CA ILE A 290 -14.44 -7.44 4.08
C ILE A 290 -15.88 -7.73 4.48
N LEU A 291 -16.66 -6.73 4.89
CA LEU A 291 -18.06 -6.90 5.26
C LEU A 291 -18.90 -7.35 4.07
N SER A 292 -18.72 -6.73 2.89
CA SER A 292 -19.41 -7.13 1.66
C SER A 292 -19.10 -8.58 1.28
N ALA A 293 -17.86 -9.03 1.42
CA ALA A 293 -17.49 -10.41 1.15
C ALA A 293 -18.10 -11.38 2.17
N ALA A 294 -18.13 -11.03 3.45
CA ALA A 294 -18.74 -11.82 4.51
C ALA A 294 -20.26 -12.00 4.27
N ASP A 295 -20.97 -10.93 3.95
CA ASP A 295 -22.41 -10.96 3.65
C ASP A 295 -22.73 -11.88 2.48
N ARG A 296 -21.91 -11.85 1.42
CA ARG A 296 -22.06 -12.77 0.27
C ARG A 296 -21.89 -14.22 0.68
N LEU A 297 -20.85 -14.55 1.44
CA LEU A 297 -20.58 -15.91 1.91
C LEU A 297 -21.70 -16.45 2.80
N ASP A 298 -22.27 -15.62 3.67
CA ASP A 298 -23.37 -15.99 4.56
C ASP A 298 -24.69 -16.17 3.78
N ALA A 299 -24.95 -15.34 2.78
CA ALA A 299 -26.11 -15.50 1.88
C ALA A 299 -26.07 -16.83 1.12
N GLU A 300 -24.91 -17.20 0.57
CA GLU A 300 -24.74 -18.45 -0.15
C GLU A 300 -24.83 -19.69 0.75
N ARG A 301 -24.28 -19.65 1.95
CA ARG A 301 -24.45 -20.71 2.96
C ARG A 301 -25.93 -20.92 3.29
N THR A 302 -26.67 -19.84 3.44
CA THR A 302 -28.11 -19.88 3.72
C THR A 302 -28.89 -20.48 2.57
N LEU A 303 -28.55 -20.12 1.32
CA LEU A 303 -29.18 -20.66 0.12
C LEU A 303 -28.90 -22.15 -0.03
N SER A 304 -27.64 -22.57 0.11
CA SER A 304 -27.23 -23.97 0.05
C SER A 304 -27.94 -24.82 1.10
N GLY A 305 -28.07 -24.31 2.35
CA GLY A 305 -28.83 -24.96 3.40
C GLY A 305 -30.31 -25.15 3.04
N LYS A 306 -30.97 -24.13 2.50
CA LYS A 306 -32.37 -24.23 2.04
C LYS A 306 -32.54 -25.22 0.90
N VAL A 307 -31.62 -25.28 -0.04
CA VAL A 307 -31.64 -26.24 -1.17
C VAL A 307 -31.47 -27.66 -0.64
N LEU A 308 -30.53 -27.89 0.26
CA LEU A 308 -30.29 -29.19 0.90
C LEU A 308 -31.53 -29.67 1.66
N ASP A 309 -32.17 -28.82 2.43
CA ASP A 309 -33.40 -29.08 3.16
C ASP A 309 -34.58 -29.39 2.22
N ALA A 310 -34.67 -28.71 1.08
CA ALA A 310 -35.67 -28.95 0.08
C ALA A 310 -35.47 -30.32 -0.61
N MET A 311 -34.22 -30.67 -0.93
CA MET A 311 -33.88 -31.97 -1.50
C MET A 311 -34.14 -33.13 -0.55
N GLN A 312 -33.91 -32.96 0.74
CA GLN A 312 -34.22 -33.96 1.77
C GLN A 312 -35.72 -34.16 1.97
N ARG A 313 -36.52 -33.09 1.83
CA ARG A 313 -37.99 -33.15 1.96
C ARG A 313 -38.70 -33.75 0.71
N HIS A 314 -38.08 -33.61 -0.46
CA HIS A 314 -38.61 -34.06 -1.74
C HIS A 314 -37.74 -35.16 -2.38
N GLY A 315 -36.97 -35.91 -1.57
CA GLY A 315 -36.22 -37.08 -2.03
C GLY A 315 -37.15 -38.10 -2.68
N PRO A 316 -36.64 -38.96 -3.58
CA PRO A 316 -37.45 -39.85 -4.35
C PRO A 316 -38.30 -40.72 -3.44
N THR A 317 -39.61 -40.56 -3.53
CA THR A 317 -40.58 -41.57 -3.03
C THR A 317 -40.37 -42.81 -3.85
N ASN A 318 -39.82 -43.87 -3.24
CA ASN A 318 -39.71 -45.19 -3.81
C ASN A 318 -41.11 -45.76 -4.16
#